data_3b280a40b182a4859ec385fd0ed86725
#
_entry.id   3b280a40b182a4859ec385fd0ed86725
#
_cell.length_a   1.000
_cell.length_b   1.000
_cell.length_c   1.000
_cell.angle_alpha   90.00
_cell.angle_beta   90.00
_cell.angle_gamma   90.00
#
_symmetry.space_group_name_H-M   'P 1'
#
loop_
_entity.id
_entity.type
_entity.pdbx_description
1 polymer ?
#
loop_
_entity_poly.entity_id
_entity_poly.type
_entity_poly.pdbx_seq_one_letter_code
_entity_poly.pdbx_strand_id
1 'polypeptide(L)'
;MKNELEKDVPETDAYEELHDVPAKSRLRLSWIGKFCLGIVIFWIIIALFGTYLAPYNEAHFIEEDLAGNEFDDPSFMSPTRQVFLGTDYIGRDVLSRIMWGARTTIGISFVATILAYIVGIFLGVTAAVAGKWTDAILSRSIEVVLSFPSIMLGLITIAAFGSSIPILIVLSGLIYAASVFRIARALSLDIIVQDFVEVTRARGEGLWWIITREVLPNIAMPLATDFGIRLIFIILFISSLSFLGLGVQPPISDWGSMVRENLQGLANGFSGGAIATIAPALAIASLTIAINIVIDDISAHDGGSLSGKMI
;
A
#
# COMPACT_ATOMS: atom_id res chain seq x y z
N MET A 1 -69.70 -21.80 23.01
CA MET A 1 -68.93 -20.55 22.90
C MET A 1 -67.58 -20.70 23.63
N LYS A 2 -66.74 -21.65 23.19
CA LYS A 2 -65.42 -21.91 23.78
C LYS A 2 -64.56 -22.75 22.83
N ASN A 3 -64.51 -22.41 21.52
CA ASN A 3 -63.73 -23.18 20.53
C ASN A 3 -63.36 -22.38 19.26
N GLU A 4 -63.17 -21.07 19.33
CA GLU A 4 -62.79 -20.27 18.14
C GLU A 4 -61.63 -19.31 18.36
N LEU A 5 -60.79 -19.49 19.42
CA LEU A 5 -59.63 -18.63 19.72
C LEU A 5 -58.27 -19.36 19.61
N GLU A 6 -58.24 -20.54 18.95
CA GLU A 6 -57.00 -21.35 18.84
C GLU A 6 -56.69 -21.67 17.37
N LYS A 7 -56.80 -20.66 16.49
CA LYS A 7 -56.27 -20.73 15.14
C LYS A 7 -55.66 -19.38 14.80
N ASP A 8 -54.40 -19.44 14.47
CA ASP A 8 -53.46 -18.49 13.86
C ASP A 8 -52.33 -18.06 14.79
N VAL A 9 -51.51 -19.05 15.19
CA VAL A 9 -50.11 -18.81 15.48
C VAL A 9 -49.33 -19.47 14.35
N PRO A 10 -48.73 -18.73 13.44
CA PRO A 10 -47.74 -19.26 12.52
C PRO A 10 -46.41 -19.40 13.30
N GLU A 11 -46.38 -20.38 14.21
CA GLU A 11 -45.15 -20.82 14.84
C GLU A 11 -44.56 -21.94 13.97
N THR A 12 -43.48 -21.62 13.30
CA THR A 12 -42.33 -22.46 13.06
C THR A 12 -41.46 -21.95 11.90
N ASP A 13 -42.07 -21.32 10.89
CA ASP A 13 -41.32 -20.94 9.68
C ASP A 13 -40.43 -19.66 9.85
N ALA A 14 -40.81 -18.79 10.82
CA ALA A 14 -40.05 -17.56 11.07
C ALA A 14 -38.73 -17.77 11.86
N TYR A 15 -38.59 -18.88 12.56
CA TYR A 15 -37.36 -19.18 13.32
C TYR A 15 -36.32 -19.96 12.49
N GLU A 16 -36.73 -20.66 11.43
CA GLU A 16 -35.83 -21.37 10.53
C GLU A 16 -35.13 -20.40 9.54
N GLU A 17 -35.78 -19.29 9.15
CA GLU A 17 -35.15 -18.28 8.27
C GLU A 17 -34.02 -17.47 8.95
N LEU A 18 -33.93 -17.49 10.29
CA LEU A 18 -32.89 -16.75 11.04
C LEU A 18 -31.57 -17.51 11.19
N HIS A 19 -31.48 -18.75 10.76
CA HIS A 19 -30.28 -19.58 10.90
C HIS A 19 -29.55 -19.89 9.61
N ASP A 20 -29.97 -19.37 8.46
CA ASP A 20 -29.13 -19.37 7.26
C ASP A 20 -28.04 -18.30 7.40
N VAL A 21 -27.00 -18.60 8.18
CA VAL A 21 -25.74 -17.89 8.12
C VAL A 21 -25.20 -18.15 6.72
N PRO A 22 -25.16 -17.14 5.84
CA PRO A 22 -24.68 -17.36 4.48
C PRO A 22 -23.26 -17.89 4.56
N ALA A 23 -23.08 -19.09 3.99
CA ALA A 23 -21.77 -19.71 3.84
C ALA A 23 -20.78 -18.67 3.33
N LYS A 24 -19.59 -18.58 3.98
CA LYS A 24 -18.47 -17.74 3.58
C LYS A 24 -18.43 -17.60 2.06
N SER A 25 -18.80 -16.43 1.55
CA SER A 25 -18.70 -16.13 0.13
C SER A 25 -17.24 -16.28 -0.25
N ARG A 26 -16.93 -17.29 -1.06
CA ARG A 26 -15.57 -17.44 -1.62
C ARG A 26 -15.31 -16.17 -2.41
N LEU A 27 -14.25 -15.44 -2.07
CA LEU A 27 -13.74 -14.31 -2.83
C LEU A 27 -13.62 -14.72 -4.30
N ARG A 28 -14.57 -14.33 -5.13
CA ARG A 28 -14.56 -14.62 -6.57
C ARG A 28 -14.02 -13.38 -7.28
N LEU A 29 -12.69 -13.27 -7.31
CA LEU A 29 -12.03 -12.26 -8.13
C LEU A 29 -12.46 -12.41 -9.60
N SER A 30 -12.71 -11.27 -10.25
CA SER A 30 -12.94 -11.19 -11.69
C SER A 30 -11.72 -11.74 -12.45
N TRP A 31 -11.87 -11.97 -13.76
CA TRP A 31 -10.72 -12.43 -14.55
C TRP A 31 -9.58 -11.40 -14.57
N ILE A 32 -9.96 -10.12 -14.65
CA ILE A 32 -9.02 -8.99 -14.59
C ILE A 32 -8.34 -8.94 -13.21
N GLY A 33 -9.10 -9.09 -12.12
CA GLY A 33 -8.56 -9.14 -10.76
C GLY A 33 -7.56 -10.27 -10.55
N LYS A 34 -7.82 -11.47 -11.11
CA LYS A 34 -6.86 -12.60 -11.04
C LYS A 34 -5.58 -12.31 -11.81
N PHE A 35 -5.68 -11.70 -12.99
CA PHE A 35 -4.49 -11.29 -13.76
C PHE A 35 -3.67 -10.24 -13.01
N CYS A 36 -4.33 -9.21 -12.46
CA CYS A 36 -3.67 -8.18 -11.65
C CYS A 36 -3.06 -8.76 -10.36
N LEU A 37 -3.75 -9.69 -9.71
CA LEU A 37 -3.18 -10.41 -8.57
C LEU A 37 -1.90 -11.17 -8.97
N GLY A 38 -1.87 -11.77 -10.15
CA GLY A 38 -0.67 -12.38 -10.71
C GLY A 38 0.50 -11.39 -10.84
N ILE A 39 0.22 -10.17 -11.31
CA ILE A 39 1.24 -9.09 -11.39
C ILE A 39 1.74 -8.69 -10.00
N VAL A 40 0.85 -8.55 -9.03
CA VAL A 40 1.23 -8.23 -7.64
C VAL A 40 2.12 -9.33 -7.06
N ILE A 41 1.72 -10.59 -7.22
CA ILE A 41 2.50 -11.75 -6.76
C ILE A 41 3.87 -11.79 -7.46
N PHE A 42 3.93 -11.54 -8.77
CA PHE A 42 5.16 -11.46 -9.53
C PHE A 42 6.12 -10.42 -8.91
N TRP A 43 5.65 -9.21 -8.64
CA TRP A 43 6.50 -8.16 -8.05
C TRP A 43 6.90 -8.47 -6.60
N ILE A 44 6.03 -9.14 -5.82
CA ILE A 44 6.40 -9.61 -4.48
C ILE A 44 7.51 -10.66 -4.56
N ILE A 45 7.41 -11.60 -5.49
CA ILE A 45 8.46 -12.62 -5.70
C ILE A 45 9.77 -11.96 -6.11
N ILE A 46 9.73 -10.99 -7.03
CA ILE A 46 10.92 -10.23 -7.43
C ILE A 46 11.49 -9.42 -6.25
N ALA A 47 10.66 -8.81 -5.42
CA ALA A 47 11.13 -8.07 -4.24
C ALA A 47 11.83 -8.98 -3.21
N LEU A 48 11.37 -10.22 -3.05
CA LEU A 48 11.94 -11.19 -2.09
C LEU A 48 13.18 -11.92 -2.66
N PHE A 49 13.10 -12.34 -3.90
CA PHE A 49 14.09 -13.23 -4.51
C PHE A 49 14.88 -12.60 -5.66
N GLY A 50 14.50 -11.40 -6.12
CA GLY A 50 15.11 -10.74 -7.28
C GLY A 50 16.62 -10.50 -7.14
N THR A 51 17.11 -10.26 -5.93
CA THR A 51 18.54 -10.12 -5.66
C THR A 51 19.34 -11.40 -5.91
N TYR A 52 18.71 -12.57 -5.84
CA TYR A 52 19.31 -13.87 -6.16
C TYR A 52 19.13 -14.25 -7.63
N LEU A 53 18.07 -13.71 -8.28
CA LEU A 53 17.74 -13.98 -9.68
C LEU A 53 18.40 -12.99 -10.63
N ALA A 54 18.85 -11.83 -10.12
CA ALA A 54 19.47 -10.78 -10.92
C ALA A 54 20.80 -11.28 -11.52
N PRO A 55 21.01 -11.11 -12.84
CA PRO A 55 22.25 -11.50 -13.50
C PRO A 55 23.49 -10.83 -12.90
N TYR A 56 23.35 -9.58 -12.46
CA TYR A 56 24.44 -8.77 -11.93
C TYR A 56 24.06 -8.10 -10.60
N ASN A 57 25.10 -7.66 -9.86
CA ASN A 57 24.88 -6.79 -8.70
C ASN A 57 24.39 -5.41 -9.17
N GLU A 58 23.62 -4.70 -8.34
CA GLU A 58 23.07 -3.37 -8.66
C GLU A 58 24.12 -2.29 -8.99
N ALA A 59 25.34 -2.45 -8.47
CA ALA A 59 26.45 -1.54 -8.68
C ALA A 59 27.46 -2.05 -9.74
N HIS A 60 27.18 -3.18 -10.39
CA HIS A 60 28.11 -3.77 -11.37
C HIS A 60 28.04 -3.01 -12.69
N PHE A 61 29.22 -2.61 -13.21
CA PHE A 61 29.37 -1.97 -14.50
C PHE A 61 29.70 -3.04 -15.58
N ILE A 62 29.09 -2.88 -16.74
CA ILE A 62 29.36 -3.76 -17.90
C ILE A 62 30.50 -3.16 -18.71
N GLU A 63 31.73 -3.62 -18.47
CA GLU A 63 32.94 -3.08 -19.10
C GLU A 63 33.35 -3.86 -20.34
N GLU A 64 32.98 -5.16 -20.41
CA GLU A 64 33.41 -6.08 -21.48
C GLU A 64 32.19 -6.79 -22.10
N ASP A 65 32.31 -7.14 -23.38
CA ASP A 65 31.39 -8.02 -24.08
C ASP A 65 31.59 -9.51 -23.68
N LEU A 66 30.71 -10.41 -24.18
CA LEU A 66 30.82 -11.85 -23.93
C LEU A 66 32.09 -12.49 -24.54
N ALA A 67 32.82 -11.78 -25.40
CA ALA A 67 34.08 -12.23 -26.01
C ALA A 67 35.29 -11.63 -25.30
N GLY A 68 35.12 -10.79 -24.28
CA GLY A 68 36.19 -10.14 -23.52
C GLY A 68 36.75 -8.89 -24.19
N ASN A 69 35.99 -8.27 -25.11
CA ASN A 69 36.39 -6.98 -25.69
C ASN A 69 35.80 -5.85 -24.81
N GLU A 70 36.62 -4.89 -24.45
CA GLU A 70 36.22 -3.70 -23.74
C GLU A 70 35.24 -2.83 -24.57
N PHE A 71 34.25 -2.25 -23.94
CA PHE A 71 33.37 -1.27 -24.56
C PHE A 71 33.99 0.13 -24.44
N ASP A 72 34.02 0.89 -25.55
CA ASP A 72 34.44 2.29 -25.53
C ASP A 72 33.54 3.16 -24.67
N ASP A 73 32.20 2.94 -24.73
CA ASP A 73 31.17 3.59 -23.90
C ASP A 73 30.03 2.62 -23.63
N PRO A 74 29.94 2.07 -22.44
CA PRO A 74 28.85 1.17 -22.05
C PRO A 74 27.55 1.88 -21.70
N SER A 75 27.48 3.24 -21.77
CA SER A 75 26.30 4.01 -21.42
C SER A 75 25.15 3.80 -22.42
N PHE A 76 23.95 3.58 -21.93
CA PHE A 76 22.75 3.44 -22.74
C PHE A 76 22.86 2.43 -23.88
N MET A 77 23.55 1.34 -23.67
CA MET A 77 23.60 0.26 -24.65
C MET A 77 22.22 -0.30 -24.94
N SER A 78 21.98 -0.63 -26.20
CA SER A 78 20.74 -1.31 -26.61
C SER A 78 20.68 -2.73 -26.02
N PRO A 79 19.47 -3.32 -25.88
CA PRO A 79 19.30 -4.68 -25.42
C PRO A 79 20.16 -5.69 -26.20
N THR A 80 20.86 -6.53 -25.47
CA THR A 80 21.71 -7.62 -26.00
C THR A 80 21.43 -8.91 -25.22
N ARG A 81 22.06 -10.02 -25.63
CA ARG A 81 22.00 -11.27 -24.87
C ARG A 81 22.62 -11.18 -23.48
N GLN A 82 23.55 -10.25 -23.29
CA GLN A 82 24.23 -10.00 -22.02
C GLN A 82 23.40 -9.08 -21.11
N VAL A 83 22.80 -8.05 -21.69
CA VAL A 83 21.96 -7.06 -20.99
C VAL A 83 20.58 -6.98 -21.65
N PHE A 84 19.60 -7.70 -21.11
CA PHE A 84 18.28 -7.89 -21.73
C PHE A 84 17.47 -6.59 -21.91
N LEU A 85 17.64 -5.62 -21.04
CA LEU A 85 17.01 -4.30 -21.11
C LEU A 85 18.01 -3.18 -21.44
N GLY A 86 19.22 -3.55 -21.83
CA GLY A 86 20.30 -2.59 -22.04
C GLY A 86 20.93 -2.10 -20.75
N THR A 87 21.75 -1.06 -20.87
CA THR A 87 22.46 -0.44 -19.76
C THR A 87 21.89 0.94 -19.42
N ASP A 88 22.18 1.41 -18.22
CA ASP A 88 21.84 2.75 -17.75
C ASP A 88 22.89 3.81 -18.18
N TYR A 89 22.76 5.03 -17.66
CA TYR A 89 23.61 6.18 -17.98
C TYR A 89 25.09 6.02 -17.66
N ILE A 90 25.48 5.02 -16.88
CA ILE A 90 26.88 4.68 -16.55
C ILE A 90 27.25 3.24 -16.84
N GLY A 91 26.45 2.53 -17.64
CA GLY A 91 26.79 1.18 -18.09
C GLY A 91 26.41 0.05 -17.15
N ARG A 92 25.44 0.23 -16.22
CA ARG A 92 24.93 -0.85 -15.35
C ARG A 92 23.72 -1.53 -16.00
N ASP A 93 23.53 -2.84 -15.76
CA ASP A 93 22.41 -3.59 -16.30
C ASP A 93 21.06 -3.13 -15.72
N VAL A 94 20.17 -2.66 -16.60
CA VAL A 94 18.86 -2.13 -16.23
C VAL A 94 17.96 -3.19 -15.62
N LEU A 95 17.96 -4.44 -16.15
CA LEU A 95 17.13 -5.52 -15.63
C LEU A 95 17.52 -5.87 -14.19
N SER A 96 18.80 -6.08 -13.93
CA SER A 96 19.31 -6.35 -12.59
C SER A 96 18.92 -5.24 -11.61
N ARG A 97 19.09 -3.98 -12.02
CA ARG A 97 18.71 -2.82 -11.18
C ARG A 97 17.21 -2.74 -10.91
N ILE A 98 16.35 -3.11 -11.86
CA ILE A 98 14.89 -3.18 -11.63
C ILE A 98 14.58 -4.25 -10.57
N MET A 99 15.24 -5.40 -10.63
CA MET A 99 15.05 -6.49 -9.67
C MET A 99 15.51 -6.10 -8.26
N TRP A 100 16.69 -5.47 -8.14
CA TRP A 100 17.17 -4.91 -6.88
C TRP A 100 16.27 -3.78 -6.37
N GLY A 101 15.87 -2.87 -7.26
CA GLY A 101 14.98 -1.75 -6.97
C GLY A 101 13.59 -2.17 -6.52
N ALA A 102 13.08 -3.33 -6.97
CA ALA A 102 11.83 -3.89 -6.48
C ALA A 102 11.87 -4.13 -4.97
N ARG A 103 12.94 -4.74 -4.47
CA ARG A 103 13.14 -4.97 -3.03
C ARG A 103 13.16 -3.66 -2.25
N THR A 104 13.88 -2.66 -2.76
CA THR A 104 14.03 -1.37 -2.09
C THR A 104 12.71 -0.60 -2.10
N THR A 105 12.11 -0.39 -3.28
CA THR A 105 10.89 0.41 -3.44
C THR A 105 9.71 -0.21 -2.70
N ILE A 106 9.46 -1.51 -2.88
CA ILE A 106 8.35 -2.21 -2.24
C ILE A 106 8.61 -2.36 -0.75
N GLY A 107 9.83 -2.74 -0.35
CA GLY A 107 10.19 -2.97 1.04
C GLY A 107 10.07 -1.70 1.89
N ILE A 108 10.65 -0.58 1.45
CA ILE A 108 10.58 0.71 2.16
C ILE A 108 9.10 1.15 2.28
N SER A 109 8.35 1.08 1.18
CA SER A 109 6.95 1.50 1.14
C SER A 109 6.07 0.63 2.03
N PHE A 110 6.30 -0.69 2.06
CA PHE A 110 5.55 -1.62 2.90
C PHE A 110 5.79 -1.36 4.40
N VAL A 111 7.05 -1.19 4.81
CA VAL A 111 7.41 -0.87 6.20
C VAL A 111 6.84 0.48 6.62
N ALA A 112 6.91 1.48 5.74
CA ALA A 112 6.30 2.79 5.99
C ALA A 112 4.77 2.72 6.11
N THR A 113 4.11 1.86 5.30
CA THR A 113 2.66 1.64 5.40
C THR A 113 2.29 0.99 6.73
N ILE A 114 3.04 -0.04 7.17
CA ILE A 114 2.83 -0.65 8.49
C ILE A 114 2.95 0.40 9.59
N LEU A 115 3.99 1.24 9.56
CA LEU A 115 4.17 2.32 10.53
C LEU A 115 2.99 3.30 10.52
N ALA A 116 2.52 3.71 9.33
CA ALA A 116 1.36 4.57 9.18
C ALA A 116 0.09 3.97 9.82
N TYR A 117 -0.11 2.66 9.64
CA TYR A 117 -1.24 1.95 10.23
C TYR A 117 -1.13 1.79 11.73
N ILE A 118 0.03 1.42 12.26
CA ILE A 118 0.25 1.31 13.71
C ILE A 118 -0.06 2.65 14.38
N VAL A 119 0.54 3.73 13.91
CA VAL A 119 0.37 5.07 14.48
C VAL A 119 -1.05 5.60 14.24
N GLY A 120 -1.53 5.53 13.00
CA GLY A 120 -2.83 6.08 12.62
C GLY A 120 -4.00 5.39 13.29
N ILE A 121 -4.01 4.06 13.37
CA ILE A 121 -5.05 3.28 14.06
C ILE A 121 -5.01 3.57 15.55
N PHE A 122 -3.83 3.50 16.16
CA PHE A 122 -3.69 3.74 17.59
C PHE A 122 -4.24 5.12 17.98
N LEU A 123 -3.84 6.17 17.28
CA LEU A 123 -4.31 7.53 17.54
C LEU A 123 -5.79 7.71 17.20
N GLY A 124 -6.26 7.15 16.06
CA GLY A 124 -7.64 7.30 15.59
C GLY A 124 -8.65 6.62 16.50
N VAL A 125 -8.38 5.36 16.87
CA VAL A 125 -9.27 4.62 17.79
C VAL A 125 -9.23 5.24 19.18
N THR A 126 -8.05 5.65 19.66
CA THR A 126 -7.93 6.34 20.96
C THR A 126 -8.74 7.64 20.97
N ALA A 127 -8.68 8.44 19.91
CA ALA A 127 -9.47 9.66 19.78
C ALA A 127 -10.96 9.39 19.89
N ALA A 128 -11.48 8.38 19.18
CA ALA A 128 -12.88 8.01 19.21
C ALA A 128 -13.35 7.51 20.59
N VAL A 129 -12.56 6.65 21.26
CA VAL A 129 -12.97 5.96 22.49
C VAL A 129 -12.75 6.81 23.75
N ALA A 130 -11.65 7.61 23.82
CA ALA A 130 -11.27 8.36 25.00
C ALA A 130 -12.09 9.65 25.24
N GLY A 131 -12.82 10.14 24.23
CA GLY A 131 -13.80 11.21 24.41
C GLY A 131 -13.37 12.60 23.93
N LYS A 132 -14.24 13.59 24.19
CA LYS A 132 -14.29 14.91 23.54
C LYS A 132 -12.97 15.69 23.51
N TRP A 133 -12.26 15.77 24.62
CA TRP A 133 -11.00 16.55 24.68
C TRP A 133 -9.85 15.86 23.96
N THR A 134 -9.67 14.56 24.15
CA THR A 134 -8.64 13.78 23.45
C THR A 134 -8.89 13.80 21.94
N ASP A 135 -10.14 13.60 21.55
CA ASP A 135 -10.56 13.66 20.17
C ASP A 135 -10.30 15.03 19.56
N ALA A 136 -10.69 16.11 20.23
CA ALA A 136 -10.47 17.47 19.73
C ALA A 136 -8.98 17.81 19.53
N ILE A 137 -8.13 17.44 20.49
CA ILE A 137 -6.69 17.73 20.41
C ILE A 137 -6.05 16.91 19.26
N LEU A 138 -6.27 15.60 19.23
CA LEU A 138 -5.70 14.73 18.20
C LEU A 138 -6.18 15.11 16.80
N SER A 139 -7.48 15.34 16.63
CA SER A 139 -8.04 15.73 15.33
C SER A 139 -7.46 17.05 14.84
N ARG A 140 -7.33 18.08 15.71
CA ARG A 140 -6.70 19.35 15.34
C ARG A 140 -5.24 19.19 14.97
N SER A 141 -4.48 18.38 15.69
CA SER A 141 -3.07 18.10 15.36
C SER A 141 -2.93 17.43 13.99
N ILE A 142 -3.81 16.48 13.69
CA ILE A 142 -3.83 15.79 12.39
C ILE A 142 -4.29 16.73 11.25
N GLU A 143 -5.27 17.59 11.50
CA GLU A 143 -5.70 18.61 10.51
C GLU A 143 -4.56 19.55 10.13
N VAL A 144 -3.71 19.94 11.08
CA VAL A 144 -2.50 20.73 10.77
C VAL A 144 -1.56 19.98 9.83
N VAL A 145 -1.29 18.69 10.08
CA VAL A 145 -0.44 17.89 9.19
C VAL A 145 -1.05 17.79 7.79
N LEU A 146 -2.37 17.54 7.70
CA LEU A 146 -3.09 17.39 6.43
C LEU A 146 -3.27 18.70 5.67
N SER A 147 -3.07 19.87 6.30
CA SER A 147 -3.13 21.17 5.62
C SER A 147 -1.96 21.42 4.69
N PHE A 148 -0.86 20.71 4.88
CA PHE A 148 0.33 20.83 4.03
C PHE A 148 0.31 19.78 2.91
N PRO A 149 0.71 20.12 1.68
CA PRO A 149 0.97 19.13 0.64
C PRO A 149 2.03 18.13 1.10
N SER A 150 1.73 16.81 1.00
CA SER A 150 2.62 15.74 1.49
C SER A 150 4.04 15.86 0.95
N ILE A 151 4.16 16.21 -0.34
CA ILE A 151 5.46 16.32 -1.00
C ILE A 151 6.29 17.50 -0.42
N MET A 152 5.65 18.60 -0.03
CA MET A 152 6.33 19.73 0.62
C MET A 152 6.86 19.34 2.00
N LEU A 153 6.06 18.63 2.80
CA LEU A 153 6.53 18.09 4.08
C LEU A 153 7.71 17.14 3.87
N GLY A 154 7.66 16.31 2.83
CA GLY A 154 8.76 15.45 2.43
C GLY A 154 10.04 16.20 2.14
N LEU A 155 9.96 17.21 1.26
CA LEU A 155 11.10 18.02 0.84
C LEU A 155 11.74 18.78 2.03
N ILE A 156 10.91 19.44 2.85
CA ILE A 156 11.39 20.19 4.03
C ILE A 156 12.08 19.26 5.03
N THR A 157 11.49 18.10 5.31
CA THR A 157 12.05 17.16 6.28
C THR A 157 13.37 16.58 5.80
N ILE A 158 13.47 16.20 4.52
CA ILE A 158 14.72 15.66 3.97
C ILE A 158 15.79 16.76 3.87
N ALA A 159 15.43 18.00 3.55
CA ALA A 159 16.36 19.12 3.56
C ALA A 159 16.94 19.39 4.97
N ALA A 160 16.14 19.16 6.02
CA ALA A 160 16.58 19.38 7.40
C ALA A 160 17.39 18.22 7.99
N PHE A 161 17.01 16.97 7.69
CA PHE A 161 17.56 15.76 8.34
C PHE A 161 18.40 14.88 7.42
N GLY A 162 18.49 15.23 6.13
CA GLY A 162 19.15 14.42 5.13
C GLY A 162 18.26 13.29 4.58
N SER A 163 18.80 12.56 3.59
CA SER A 163 18.13 11.44 2.92
C SER A 163 18.75 10.11 3.38
N SER A 164 17.99 9.32 4.13
CA SER A 164 18.33 7.95 4.48
C SER A 164 17.08 7.09 4.52
N ILE A 165 17.24 5.77 4.32
CA ILE A 165 16.11 4.84 4.32
C ILE A 165 15.26 4.93 5.61
N PRO A 166 15.83 4.96 6.83
CA PRO A 166 15.04 5.13 8.04
C PRO A 166 14.25 6.45 8.07
N ILE A 167 14.85 7.55 7.62
CA ILE A 167 14.15 8.86 7.55
C ILE A 167 13.01 8.78 6.56
N LEU A 168 13.19 8.18 5.38
CA LEU A 168 12.13 7.99 4.39
C LEU A 168 10.96 7.16 4.94
N ILE A 169 11.25 6.08 5.68
CA ILE A 169 10.23 5.24 6.31
C ILE A 169 9.45 6.03 7.36
N VAL A 170 10.13 6.67 8.30
CA VAL A 170 9.48 7.41 9.38
C VAL A 170 8.69 8.59 8.84
N LEU A 171 9.26 9.35 7.92
CA LEU A 171 8.62 10.50 7.29
C LEU A 171 7.33 10.10 6.57
N SER A 172 7.42 9.15 5.64
CA SER A 172 6.24 8.70 4.88
C SER A 172 5.23 8.02 5.80
N GLY A 173 5.67 7.19 6.75
CA GLY A 173 4.81 6.57 7.74
C GLY A 173 4.02 7.59 8.56
N LEU A 174 4.66 8.66 9.07
CA LEU A 174 3.97 9.68 9.87
C LEU A 174 3.05 10.58 9.04
N ILE A 175 3.46 10.98 7.82
CA ILE A 175 2.60 11.77 6.92
C ILE A 175 1.32 10.99 6.60
N TYR A 176 1.44 9.72 6.24
CA TYR A 176 0.27 8.91 5.87
C TYR A 176 -0.51 8.37 7.08
N ALA A 177 0.10 8.33 8.28
CA ALA A 177 -0.62 8.04 9.53
C ALA A 177 -1.76 9.04 9.78
N ALA A 178 -1.63 10.29 9.34
CA ALA A 178 -2.67 11.30 9.44
C ALA A 178 -3.94 10.92 8.65
N SER A 179 -3.77 10.32 7.47
CA SER A 179 -4.89 9.83 6.67
C SER A 179 -5.52 8.58 7.26
N VAL A 180 -4.69 7.64 7.76
CA VAL A 180 -5.17 6.42 8.44
C VAL A 180 -5.92 6.77 9.73
N PHE A 181 -5.42 7.77 10.49
CA PHE A 181 -6.13 8.30 11.67
C PHE A 181 -7.57 8.68 11.36
N ARG A 182 -7.79 9.44 10.28
CA ARG A 182 -9.15 9.89 9.91
C ARG A 182 -10.10 8.73 9.64
N ILE A 183 -9.65 7.72 8.92
CA ILE A 183 -10.45 6.54 8.60
C ILE A 183 -10.69 5.70 9.85
N ALA A 184 -9.65 5.40 10.61
CA ALA A 184 -9.76 4.61 11.85
C ALA A 184 -10.68 5.30 12.86
N ARG A 185 -10.57 6.64 13.01
CA ARG A 185 -11.46 7.42 13.87
C ARG A 185 -12.91 7.37 13.39
N ALA A 186 -13.19 7.58 12.10
CA ALA A 186 -14.53 7.55 11.56
C ALA A 186 -15.19 6.20 11.77
N LEU A 187 -14.52 5.10 11.39
CA LEU A 187 -15.02 3.74 11.60
C LEU A 187 -15.25 3.43 13.09
N SER A 188 -14.37 3.91 13.97
CA SER A 188 -14.50 3.70 15.41
C SER A 188 -15.69 4.44 16.00
N LEU A 189 -16.00 5.64 15.51
CA LEU A 189 -17.18 6.41 15.96
C LEU A 189 -18.48 5.67 15.67
N ASP A 190 -18.59 4.97 14.54
CA ASP A 190 -19.77 4.17 14.18
C ASP A 190 -19.91 2.93 15.08
N ILE A 191 -18.81 2.38 15.57
CA ILE A 191 -18.83 1.20 16.45
C ILE A 191 -19.13 1.58 17.91
N ILE A 192 -18.57 2.69 18.41
CA ILE A 192 -18.70 3.03 19.84
C ILE A 192 -20.13 3.43 20.26
N VAL A 193 -21.03 3.69 19.32
CA VAL A 193 -22.45 3.99 19.56
C VAL A 193 -23.34 2.74 19.55
N GLN A 194 -22.78 1.56 19.29
CA GLN A 194 -23.51 0.30 19.26
C GLN A 194 -23.83 -0.21 20.68
N ASP A 195 -24.98 -0.84 20.83
CA ASP A 195 -25.50 -1.33 22.14
C ASP A 195 -24.52 -2.27 22.86
N PHE A 196 -23.80 -3.13 22.12
CA PHE A 196 -22.84 -4.05 22.75
C PHE A 196 -21.65 -3.32 23.40
N VAL A 197 -21.26 -2.15 22.88
CA VAL A 197 -20.21 -1.32 23.49
C VAL A 197 -20.73 -0.64 24.75
N GLU A 198 -22.01 -0.20 24.75
CA GLU A 198 -22.65 0.38 25.93
C GLU A 198 -22.77 -0.65 27.06
N VAL A 199 -23.19 -1.88 26.74
CA VAL A 199 -23.25 -3.00 27.69
C VAL A 199 -21.84 -3.29 28.26
N THR A 200 -20.81 -3.24 27.45
CA THR A 200 -19.43 -3.45 27.89
C THR A 200 -18.98 -2.35 28.85
N ARG A 201 -19.32 -1.09 28.58
CA ARG A 201 -19.07 0.04 29.50
C ARG A 201 -19.83 -0.12 30.82
N ALA A 202 -21.08 -0.56 30.76
CA ALA A 202 -21.91 -0.80 31.96
C ALA A 202 -21.31 -1.91 32.84
N ARG A 203 -20.61 -2.89 32.28
CA ARG A 203 -19.86 -3.92 33.01
C ARG A 203 -18.59 -3.39 33.67
N GLY A 204 -18.20 -2.13 33.43
CA GLY A 204 -17.01 -1.51 34.02
C GLY A 204 -15.70 -1.83 33.29
N GLU A 205 -15.76 -2.34 32.07
CA GLU A 205 -14.56 -2.63 31.28
C GLU A 205 -13.78 -1.35 30.93
N GLY A 206 -12.44 -1.44 30.96
CA GLY A 206 -11.57 -0.31 30.68
C GLY A 206 -11.47 0.05 29.20
N LEU A 207 -10.98 1.27 28.91
CA LEU A 207 -10.83 1.78 27.54
C LEU A 207 -9.99 0.84 26.65
N TRP A 208 -8.91 0.28 27.17
CA TRP A 208 -8.04 -0.65 26.43
C TRP A 208 -8.77 -1.93 26.02
N TRP A 209 -9.64 -2.44 26.90
CA TRP A 209 -10.47 -3.60 26.61
C TRP A 209 -11.45 -3.29 25.47
N ILE A 210 -12.15 -2.15 25.52
CA ILE A 210 -13.08 -1.69 24.48
C ILE A 210 -12.34 -1.56 23.13
N ILE A 211 -11.16 -0.91 23.12
CA ILE A 211 -10.37 -0.75 21.92
C ILE A 211 -10.02 -2.10 21.28
N THR A 212 -9.47 -3.02 22.07
CA THR A 212 -8.87 -4.26 21.52
C THR A 212 -9.88 -5.37 21.26
N ARG A 213 -10.99 -5.39 21.99
CA ARG A 213 -11.98 -6.48 21.93
C ARG A 213 -13.25 -6.11 21.18
N GLU A 214 -13.66 -4.85 21.24
CA GLU A 214 -14.89 -4.40 20.61
C GLU A 214 -14.63 -3.61 19.32
N VAL A 215 -13.75 -2.61 19.35
CA VAL A 215 -13.59 -1.70 18.22
C VAL A 215 -12.71 -2.28 17.13
N LEU A 216 -11.45 -2.65 17.45
CA LEU A 216 -10.47 -3.10 16.44
C LEU A 216 -10.94 -4.30 15.60
N PRO A 217 -11.54 -5.37 16.17
CA PRO A 217 -11.98 -6.49 15.37
C PRO A 217 -13.08 -6.11 14.37
N ASN A 218 -13.96 -5.18 14.75
CA ASN A 218 -15.09 -4.75 13.91
C ASN A 218 -14.68 -3.80 12.77
N ILE A 219 -13.60 -3.03 12.93
CA ILE A 219 -13.07 -2.14 11.87
C ILE A 219 -11.93 -2.75 11.07
N ALA A 220 -11.46 -3.96 11.42
CA ALA A 220 -10.29 -4.58 10.80
C ALA A 220 -10.45 -4.79 9.29
N MET A 221 -11.62 -5.23 8.82
CA MET A 221 -11.86 -5.51 7.40
C MET A 221 -11.83 -4.24 6.53
N PRO A 222 -12.56 -3.16 6.86
CA PRO A 222 -12.42 -1.89 6.15
C PRO A 222 -10.99 -1.33 6.16
N LEU A 223 -10.27 -1.45 7.27
CA LEU A 223 -8.88 -1.02 7.37
C LEU A 223 -7.95 -1.86 6.50
N ALA A 224 -8.18 -3.18 6.41
CA ALA A 224 -7.40 -4.04 5.53
C ALA A 224 -7.57 -3.67 4.04
N THR A 225 -8.77 -3.28 3.63
CA THR A 225 -9.03 -2.80 2.27
C THR A 225 -8.31 -1.46 2.01
N ASP A 226 -8.37 -0.51 2.95
CA ASP A 226 -7.67 0.78 2.81
C ASP A 226 -6.14 0.61 2.81
N PHE A 227 -5.59 -0.45 3.43
CA PHE A 227 -4.15 -0.69 3.49
C PHE A 227 -3.50 -0.73 2.11
N GLY A 228 -4.10 -1.42 1.15
CA GLY A 228 -3.56 -1.48 -0.20
C GLY A 228 -3.57 -0.12 -0.90
N ILE A 229 -4.62 0.69 -0.70
CA ILE A 229 -4.69 2.06 -1.23
C ILE A 229 -3.57 2.92 -0.64
N ARG A 230 -3.31 2.83 0.67
CA ARG A 230 -2.22 3.57 1.32
C ARG A 230 -0.85 3.12 0.84
N LEU A 231 -0.67 1.82 0.62
CA LEU A 231 0.57 1.29 0.06
C LEU A 231 0.87 1.91 -1.32
N ILE A 232 -0.13 2.03 -2.21
CA ILE A 232 0.01 2.70 -3.50
C ILE A 232 0.48 4.16 -3.31
N PHE A 233 -0.20 4.93 -2.45
CA PHE A 233 0.15 6.33 -2.22
C PHE A 233 1.56 6.48 -1.66
N ILE A 234 1.99 5.59 -0.77
CA ILE A 234 3.34 5.61 -0.19
C ILE A 234 4.39 5.22 -1.24
N ILE A 235 4.12 4.23 -2.10
CA ILE A 235 5.00 3.89 -3.22
C ILE A 235 5.20 5.12 -4.13
N LEU A 236 4.11 5.77 -4.54
CA LEU A 236 4.16 6.94 -5.41
C LEU A 236 4.87 8.12 -4.73
N PHE A 237 4.65 8.32 -3.44
CA PHE A 237 5.29 9.39 -2.66
C PHE A 237 6.81 9.20 -2.57
N ILE A 238 7.26 7.99 -2.17
CA ILE A 238 8.70 7.68 -2.06
C ILE A 238 9.35 7.73 -3.44
N SER A 239 8.71 7.16 -4.47
CA SER A 239 9.20 7.23 -5.85
C SER A 239 9.31 8.67 -6.36
N SER A 240 8.36 9.54 -5.99
CA SER A 240 8.42 10.98 -6.34
C SER A 240 9.59 11.70 -5.65
N LEU A 241 9.84 11.40 -4.36
CA LEU A 241 11.00 11.96 -3.65
C LEU A 241 12.32 11.47 -4.26
N SER A 242 12.39 10.18 -4.61
CA SER A 242 13.57 9.59 -5.29
C SER A 242 13.78 10.20 -6.68
N PHE A 243 12.71 10.41 -7.43
CA PHE A 243 12.74 11.11 -8.72
C PHE A 243 13.25 12.55 -8.59
N LEU A 244 12.91 13.25 -7.52
CA LEU A 244 13.44 14.58 -7.21
C LEU A 244 14.90 14.57 -6.68
N GLY A 245 15.49 13.37 -6.49
CA GLY A 245 16.84 13.19 -6.00
C GLY A 245 16.99 13.23 -4.49
N LEU A 246 15.88 13.21 -3.78
CA LEU A 246 15.82 13.30 -2.31
C LEU A 246 15.35 11.98 -1.67
N GLY A 247 15.18 10.91 -2.46
CA GLY A 247 14.84 9.58 -2.00
C GLY A 247 16.05 8.73 -1.62
N VAL A 248 16.03 7.49 -2.08
CA VAL A 248 17.13 6.53 -1.87
C VAL A 248 18.38 7.01 -2.62
N GLN A 249 19.53 6.94 -1.95
CA GLN A 249 20.79 7.42 -2.51
C GLN A 249 21.62 6.27 -3.09
N PRO A 250 22.39 6.52 -4.17
CA PRO A 250 23.32 5.53 -4.70
C PRO A 250 24.29 4.98 -3.61
N PRO A 251 24.76 3.73 -3.74
CA PRO A 251 24.62 2.83 -4.87
C PRO A 251 23.30 2.05 -4.92
N ILE A 252 22.45 2.16 -3.90
CA ILE A 252 21.20 1.40 -3.78
C ILE A 252 20.24 1.81 -4.89
N SER A 253 19.70 0.81 -5.59
CA SER A 253 18.74 1.02 -6.66
C SER A 253 17.31 1.12 -6.10
N ASP A 254 16.55 2.11 -6.58
CA ASP A 254 15.09 2.18 -6.46
C ASP A 254 14.49 2.68 -7.78
N TRP A 255 13.23 2.35 -8.04
CA TRP A 255 12.62 2.64 -9.32
C TRP A 255 12.48 4.14 -9.61
N GLY A 256 12.23 4.97 -8.58
CA GLY A 256 12.11 6.42 -8.75
C GLY A 256 13.43 7.08 -9.14
N SER A 257 14.54 6.72 -8.47
CA SER A 257 15.88 7.22 -8.80
C SER A 257 16.35 6.74 -10.17
N MET A 258 16.03 5.48 -10.53
CA MET A 258 16.36 4.94 -11.86
C MET A 258 15.70 5.74 -12.99
N VAL A 259 14.43 6.13 -12.83
CA VAL A 259 13.77 7.01 -13.82
C VAL A 259 14.52 8.33 -13.95
N ARG A 260 14.85 8.98 -12.83
CA ARG A 260 15.56 10.26 -12.82
C ARG A 260 16.95 10.16 -13.47
N GLU A 261 17.74 9.17 -13.07
CA GLU A 261 19.11 8.98 -13.53
C GLU A 261 19.20 8.80 -15.05
N ASN A 262 18.19 8.15 -15.64
CA ASN A 262 18.17 7.81 -17.06
C ASN A 262 17.36 8.79 -17.93
N LEU A 263 16.85 9.92 -17.40
CA LEU A 263 16.04 10.88 -18.16
C LEU A 263 16.72 11.37 -19.46
N GLN A 264 18.04 11.56 -19.45
CA GLN A 264 18.79 11.98 -20.62
C GLN A 264 18.75 10.94 -21.74
N GLY A 265 18.57 9.66 -21.40
CA GLY A 265 18.46 8.57 -22.38
C GLY A 265 17.21 8.68 -23.26
N LEU A 266 16.16 9.40 -22.85
CA LEU A 266 14.99 9.64 -23.69
C LEU A 266 15.31 10.45 -24.96
N ALA A 267 16.31 11.32 -24.91
CA ALA A 267 16.74 12.11 -26.06
C ALA A 267 17.41 11.26 -27.16
N ASN A 268 17.91 10.08 -26.82
CA ASN A 268 18.61 9.18 -27.72
C ASN A 268 17.68 8.22 -28.51
N GLY A 269 16.36 8.46 -28.46
CA GLY A 269 15.36 7.65 -29.16
C GLY A 269 15.08 6.30 -28.49
N PHE A 270 14.44 5.35 -29.21
CA PHE A 270 14.15 3.99 -28.73
C PHE A 270 15.37 3.06 -28.65
N SER A 271 16.53 3.62 -28.39
CA SER A 271 17.74 2.91 -28.00
C SER A 271 17.70 2.51 -26.52
N GLY A 272 18.75 1.89 -26.02
CA GLY A 272 18.87 1.49 -24.61
C GLY A 272 18.47 2.57 -23.61
N GLY A 273 18.73 3.86 -23.92
CA GLY A 273 18.39 4.98 -23.03
C GLY A 273 16.92 5.17 -22.74
N ALA A 274 16.06 5.05 -23.76
CA ALA A 274 14.60 5.13 -23.55
C ALA A 274 14.10 3.95 -22.72
N ILE A 275 14.62 2.74 -22.97
CA ILE A 275 14.25 1.54 -22.21
C ILE A 275 14.68 1.70 -20.75
N ALA A 276 15.90 2.18 -20.50
CA ALA A 276 16.43 2.40 -19.16
C ALA A 276 15.57 3.37 -18.31
N THR A 277 14.91 4.34 -18.97
CA THR A 277 14.01 5.30 -18.31
C THR A 277 12.60 4.74 -18.15
N ILE A 278 12.03 4.13 -19.19
CA ILE A 278 10.62 3.70 -19.23
C ILE A 278 10.41 2.41 -18.42
N ALA A 279 11.35 1.47 -18.41
CA ALA A 279 11.16 0.19 -17.75
C ALA A 279 10.92 0.31 -16.23
N PRO A 280 11.69 1.09 -15.43
CA PRO A 280 11.38 1.29 -14.02
C PRO A 280 10.07 2.07 -13.81
N ALA A 281 9.72 3.02 -14.68
CA ALA A 281 8.42 3.71 -14.62
C ALA A 281 7.25 2.75 -14.85
N LEU A 282 7.38 1.81 -15.80
CA LEU A 282 6.38 0.75 -16.02
C LEU A 282 6.32 -0.23 -14.85
N ALA A 283 7.42 -0.49 -14.15
CA ALA A 283 7.40 -1.30 -12.93
C ALA A 283 6.52 -0.65 -11.85
N ILE A 284 6.70 0.66 -11.57
CA ILE A 284 5.86 1.42 -10.64
C ILE A 284 4.40 1.37 -11.10
N ALA A 285 4.13 1.69 -12.36
CA ALA A 285 2.77 1.77 -12.90
C ALA A 285 2.06 0.41 -12.85
N SER A 286 2.73 -0.66 -13.29
CA SER A 286 2.14 -2.02 -13.31
C SER A 286 1.79 -2.51 -11.91
N LEU A 287 2.66 -2.28 -10.92
CA LEU A 287 2.40 -2.65 -9.53
C LEU A 287 1.24 -1.86 -8.94
N THR A 288 1.27 -0.53 -9.07
CA THR A 288 0.25 0.34 -8.45
C THR A 288 -1.12 0.16 -9.07
N ILE A 289 -1.22 0.03 -10.39
CA ILE A 289 -2.46 -0.27 -11.10
C ILE A 289 -2.99 -1.66 -10.70
N ALA A 290 -2.12 -2.67 -10.65
CA ALA A 290 -2.52 -4.01 -10.29
C ALA A 290 -3.06 -4.08 -8.85
N ILE A 291 -2.40 -3.44 -7.88
CA ILE A 291 -2.90 -3.36 -6.50
C ILE A 291 -4.27 -2.67 -6.47
N ASN A 292 -4.44 -1.54 -7.18
CA ASN A 292 -5.70 -0.80 -7.20
C ASN A 292 -6.86 -1.66 -7.73
N ILE A 293 -6.67 -2.33 -8.88
CA ILE A 293 -7.70 -3.19 -9.47
C ILE A 293 -8.06 -4.37 -8.55
N VAL A 294 -7.07 -4.97 -7.88
CA VAL A 294 -7.32 -6.06 -6.91
C VAL A 294 -8.18 -5.56 -5.74
N ILE A 295 -7.89 -4.36 -5.21
CA ILE A 295 -8.67 -3.76 -4.12
C ILE A 295 -10.09 -3.45 -4.56
N ASP A 296 -10.26 -2.85 -5.73
CA ASP A 296 -11.58 -2.52 -6.28
C ASP A 296 -12.43 -3.79 -6.48
N ASP A 297 -11.83 -4.86 -6.96
CA ASP A 297 -12.51 -6.14 -7.19
C ASP A 297 -12.93 -6.82 -5.87
N ILE A 298 -12.09 -6.73 -4.83
CA ILE A 298 -12.43 -7.20 -3.47
C ILE A 298 -13.57 -6.36 -2.88
N SER A 299 -13.48 -5.03 -2.97
CA SER A 299 -14.47 -4.10 -2.42
C SER A 299 -15.84 -4.23 -3.09
N ALA A 300 -15.87 -4.46 -4.40
CA ALA A 300 -17.11 -4.66 -5.14
C ALA A 300 -17.87 -5.91 -4.69
N HIS A 301 -17.17 -6.96 -4.27
CA HIS A 301 -17.81 -8.18 -3.76
C HIS A 301 -18.41 -7.98 -2.35
N ASP A 302 -17.76 -7.22 -1.50
CA ASP A 302 -18.26 -6.94 -0.14
C ASP A 302 -19.46 -5.98 -0.17
N GLY A 303 -19.48 -4.98 -1.05
CA GLY A 303 -20.60 -4.06 -1.25
C GLY A 303 -21.88 -4.72 -1.80
N GLY A 304 -21.74 -5.71 -2.68
CA GLY A 304 -22.86 -6.47 -3.24
C GLY A 304 -23.61 -7.33 -2.22
N SER A 305 -22.94 -7.77 -1.16
CA SER A 305 -23.57 -8.58 -0.10
C SER A 305 -24.47 -7.76 0.84
N LEU A 306 -24.24 -6.45 0.96
CA LEU A 306 -25.04 -5.54 1.78
C LEU A 306 -26.30 -5.04 1.06
N SER A 307 -26.23 -4.86 -0.26
CA SER A 307 -27.38 -4.44 -1.08
C SER A 307 -28.47 -5.52 -1.19
N GLY A 308 -28.10 -6.80 -1.14
CA GLY A 308 -29.05 -7.93 -1.15
C GLY A 308 -29.81 -8.14 0.17
N LYS A 309 -29.44 -7.44 1.26
CA LYS A 309 -30.12 -7.55 2.57
C LYS A 309 -31.11 -6.43 2.87
N MET A 310 -31.27 -5.44 1.94
CA MET A 310 -32.20 -4.31 2.09
C MET A 310 -33.38 -4.36 1.11
N ILE A 311 -33.64 -5.47 0.46
CA ILE A 311 -34.84 -5.77 -0.32
C ILE A 311 -35.47 -7.02 0.31
#